data_c94b8cd41f3491f99360e8233a94959d
#
_entry.id   c94b8cd41f3491f99360e8233a94959d
#
_cell.length_a   1.000
_cell.length_b   1.000
_cell.length_c   1.000
_cell.angle_alpha   90.00
_cell.angle_beta   90.00
_cell.angle_gamma   90.00
#
_symmetry.space_group_name_H-M   'P 1'
#
loop_
_entity.id
_entity.type
_entity.pdbx_description
1 polymer ?
#
loop_
_entity_poly.entity_id
_entity_poly.type
_entity_poly.pdbx_seq_one_letter_code
_entity_poly.pdbx_strand_id
1 'polypeptide(L)'
;MYDIDEIYYDAIDLLKAMVAVPSFSREEKAVADVVEQAMTKFGLCPKRYANNVWCQSQDFCPDKPTILLNAHIDTVKVAEGWQHSPFAATEEDDAIYGLGTNDDGASVVSLMAAFRALTTMPQPYNLVFLASAEEEVSGKNGGEAGLPMLPPIHFALVGEPTNMQPAIAEKG
;
A
#
# COMPACT_ATOMS: atom_id res chain seq x y z
N MET A 1 22.79 2.09 -5.38
CA MET A 1 21.96 1.12 -6.13
C MET A 1 21.38 0.23 -5.04
N TYR A 2 20.05 0.22 -4.85
CA TYR A 2 19.44 -0.69 -3.88
C TYR A 2 19.56 -2.13 -4.41
N ASP A 3 19.82 -3.06 -3.51
CA ASP A 3 19.76 -4.49 -3.81
C ASP A 3 18.29 -4.86 -3.99
N ILE A 4 17.95 -5.51 -5.11
CA ILE A 4 16.55 -5.92 -5.37
C ILE A 4 16.11 -6.96 -4.33
N ASP A 5 17.04 -7.79 -3.87
CA ASP A 5 16.77 -8.80 -2.85
C ASP A 5 16.45 -8.14 -1.50
N GLU A 6 17.15 -7.04 -1.13
CA GLU A 6 16.81 -6.26 0.06
C GLU A 6 15.39 -5.69 -0.02
N ILE A 7 15.02 -5.09 -1.16
CA ILE A 7 13.66 -4.55 -1.36
C ILE A 7 12.61 -5.65 -1.27
N TYR A 8 12.89 -6.83 -1.82
CA TYR A 8 12.00 -7.97 -1.78
C TYR A 8 11.77 -8.46 -0.33
N TYR A 9 12.84 -8.69 0.43
CA TYR A 9 12.70 -9.15 1.83
C TYR A 9 12.04 -8.09 2.72
N ASP A 10 12.36 -6.82 2.54
CA ASP A 10 11.67 -5.72 3.22
C ASP A 10 10.16 -5.71 2.93
N ALA A 11 9.76 -6.00 1.68
CA ALA A 11 8.35 -6.08 1.29
C ALA A 11 7.63 -7.26 1.97
N ILE A 12 8.26 -8.42 2.02
CA ILE A 12 7.73 -9.61 2.71
C ILE A 12 7.60 -9.35 4.22
N ASP A 13 8.62 -8.78 4.84
CA ASP A 13 8.60 -8.45 6.27
C ASP A 13 7.51 -7.42 6.59
N LEU A 14 7.33 -6.40 5.73
CA LEU A 14 6.26 -5.43 5.88
C LEU A 14 4.88 -6.09 5.74
N LEU A 15 4.67 -6.96 4.75
CA LEU A 15 3.41 -7.68 4.59
C LEU A 15 3.05 -8.47 5.86
N LYS A 16 4.02 -9.22 6.40
CA LYS A 16 3.81 -9.98 7.64
C LYS A 16 3.48 -9.06 8.83
N ALA A 17 4.17 -7.93 8.94
CA ALA A 17 3.91 -6.96 10.00
C ALA A 17 2.53 -6.32 9.87
N MET A 18 2.05 -6.05 8.65
CA MET A 18 0.70 -5.55 8.40
C MET A 18 -0.35 -6.58 8.79
N VAL A 19 -0.20 -7.85 8.35
CA VAL A 19 -1.13 -8.94 8.66
C VAL A 19 -1.22 -9.21 10.16
N ALA A 20 -0.11 -9.07 10.89
CA ALA A 20 -0.08 -9.29 12.34
C ALA A 20 -0.93 -8.29 13.15
N VAL A 21 -1.40 -7.22 12.51
CA VAL A 21 -2.19 -6.16 13.16
C VAL A 21 -3.58 -6.12 12.54
N PRO A 22 -4.67 -6.36 13.31
CA PRO A 22 -6.03 -6.18 12.80
C PRO A 22 -6.22 -4.78 12.23
N SER A 23 -6.77 -4.70 11.01
CA SER A 23 -6.92 -3.44 10.26
C SER A 23 -8.32 -3.32 9.64
N PHE A 24 -9.35 -3.65 10.39
CA PHE A 24 -10.72 -3.52 9.89
C PHE A 24 -11.02 -2.08 9.48
N SER A 25 -11.83 -1.91 8.44
CA SER A 25 -12.23 -0.58 7.96
C SER A 25 -12.68 0.33 9.09
N ARG A 26 -12.12 1.54 9.17
CA ARG A 26 -12.24 2.56 10.22
C ARG A 26 -11.45 2.27 11.50
N GLU A 27 -10.72 1.17 11.58
CA GLU A 27 -9.90 0.78 12.73
C GLU A 27 -8.40 0.62 12.33
N GLU A 28 -7.98 1.20 11.19
CA GLU A 28 -6.68 0.98 10.54
C GLU A 28 -5.51 1.69 11.23
N LYS A 29 -5.73 2.43 12.33
CA LYS A 29 -4.67 3.25 12.94
C LYS A 29 -3.38 2.46 13.17
N ALA A 30 -3.48 1.25 13.67
CA ALA A 30 -2.31 0.44 14.03
C ALA A 30 -1.53 -0.01 12.78
N VAL A 31 -2.21 -0.46 11.71
CA VAL A 31 -1.53 -0.83 10.47
C VAL A 31 -0.96 0.40 9.75
N ALA A 32 -1.64 1.54 9.81
CA ALA A 32 -1.11 2.80 9.29
C ALA A 32 0.18 3.21 10.02
N ASP A 33 0.27 3.00 11.35
CA ASP A 33 1.50 3.23 12.12
C ASP A 33 2.62 2.28 11.65
N VAL A 34 2.32 1.01 11.34
CA VAL A 34 3.28 0.03 10.79
C VAL A 34 3.80 0.50 9.43
N VAL A 35 2.92 0.90 8.52
CA VAL A 35 3.29 1.37 7.18
C VAL A 35 4.14 2.64 7.26
N GLU A 36 3.75 3.62 8.07
CA GLU A 36 4.48 4.88 8.28
C GLU A 36 5.90 4.64 8.84
N GLN A 37 6.03 3.73 9.81
CA GLN A 37 7.32 3.35 10.38
C GLN A 37 8.20 2.63 9.35
N ALA A 38 7.63 1.71 8.56
CA ALA A 38 8.36 1.04 7.49
C ALA A 38 8.86 2.02 6.44
N MET A 39 8.01 2.94 5.97
CA MET A 39 8.41 3.99 5.03
C MET A 39 9.57 4.82 5.58
N THR A 40 9.52 5.19 6.86
CA THR A 40 10.59 5.94 7.53
C THR A 40 11.88 5.11 7.59
N LYS A 41 11.81 3.83 7.96
CA LYS A 41 12.94 2.89 7.97
C LYS A 41 13.58 2.77 6.58
N PHE A 42 12.79 2.80 5.52
CA PHE A 42 13.24 2.73 4.13
C PHE A 42 13.81 4.07 3.60
N GLY A 43 13.93 5.10 4.45
CA GLY A 43 14.45 6.40 4.06
C GLY A 43 13.47 7.27 3.27
N LEU A 44 12.20 6.89 3.25
CA LEU A 44 11.13 7.70 2.67
C LEU A 44 10.67 8.78 3.66
N CYS A 45 9.98 9.80 3.16
CA CYS A 45 9.44 10.89 3.98
C CYS A 45 7.90 10.78 4.02
N PRO A 46 7.33 9.90 4.86
CA PRO A 46 5.89 9.72 4.91
C PRO A 46 5.19 10.97 5.43
N LYS A 47 4.00 11.18 4.94
CA LYS A 47 3.01 12.13 5.44
C LYS A 47 1.75 11.34 5.76
N ARG A 48 0.94 11.87 6.67
CA ARG A 48 -0.27 11.20 7.12
C ARG A 48 -1.46 12.14 7.20
N TYR A 49 -2.62 11.66 6.77
CA TYR A 49 -3.91 12.28 7.01
C TYR A 49 -4.92 11.20 7.45
N ALA A 50 -5.46 11.30 8.64
CA ALA A 50 -6.20 10.23 9.31
C ALA A 50 -5.39 8.92 9.30
N ASN A 51 -5.89 7.86 8.66
CA ASN A 51 -5.16 6.59 8.50
C ASN A 51 -4.53 6.42 7.11
N ASN A 52 -4.67 7.41 6.21
CA ASN A 52 -3.97 7.40 4.93
C ASN A 52 -2.52 7.82 5.12
N VAL A 53 -1.59 7.01 4.61
CA VAL A 53 -0.14 7.25 4.67
C VAL A 53 0.40 7.38 3.26
N TRP A 54 1.15 8.44 2.98
CA TRP A 54 1.65 8.69 1.63
C TRP A 54 3.02 9.35 1.61
N CYS A 55 3.73 9.22 0.49
CA CYS A 55 4.96 9.95 0.20
C CYS A 55 5.05 10.30 -1.28
N GLN A 56 5.96 11.20 -1.61
CA GLN A 56 6.29 11.57 -2.97
C GLN A 56 7.79 11.41 -3.23
N SER A 57 8.18 11.25 -4.50
CA SER A 57 9.59 11.23 -4.90
C SER A 57 10.32 12.51 -4.45
N GLN A 58 11.57 12.37 -4.04
CA GLN A 58 12.37 13.51 -3.53
C GLN A 58 12.69 14.54 -4.62
N ASP A 59 12.78 14.09 -5.87
CA ASP A 59 13.04 14.92 -7.07
C ASP A 59 11.75 15.46 -7.71
N PHE A 60 10.68 15.61 -6.92
CA PHE A 60 9.38 16.11 -7.39
C PHE A 60 9.54 17.43 -8.13
N CYS A 61 9.02 17.50 -9.37
CA CYS A 61 9.05 18.67 -10.22
C CYS A 61 7.63 18.98 -10.73
N PRO A 62 7.08 20.18 -10.47
CA PRO A 62 5.73 20.55 -10.89
C PRO A 62 5.47 20.45 -12.40
N ASP A 63 6.52 20.54 -13.22
CA ASP A 63 6.42 20.48 -14.68
C ASP A 63 6.35 19.05 -15.24
N LYS A 64 6.53 18.04 -14.39
CA LYS A 64 6.42 16.63 -14.78
C LYS A 64 5.02 16.07 -14.48
N PRO A 65 4.49 15.16 -15.31
CA PRO A 65 3.27 14.42 -14.96
C PRO A 65 3.49 13.61 -13.69
N THR A 66 2.44 13.44 -12.89
CA THR A 66 2.49 12.70 -11.63
C THR A 66 1.72 11.39 -11.75
N ILE A 67 2.37 10.30 -11.37
CA ILE A 67 1.78 8.96 -11.29
C ILE A 67 1.55 8.64 -9.81
N LEU A 68 0.32 8.25 -9.49
CA LEU A 68 -0.07 7.71 -8.19
C LEU A 68 0.01 6.18 -8.22
N LEU A 69 0.67 5.61 -7.23
CA LEU A 69 0.61 4.19 -6.89
C LEU A 69 -0.23 4.07 -5.62
N ASN A 70 -1.41 3.49 -5.71
CA ASN A 70 -2.36 3.39 -4.60
C ASN A 70 -2.71 1.94 -4.30
N ALA A 71 -2.82 1.60 -3.02
CA ALA A 71 -3.36 0.34 -2.51
C ALA A 71 -3.94 0.58 -1.13
N HIS A 72 -4.94 -0.21 -0.70
CA HIS A 72 -5.58 0.01 0.59
C HIS A 72 -4.99 -0.85 1.70
N ILE A 73 -5.13 -0.37 2.95
CA ILE A 73 -4.59 -1.03 4.14
C ILE A 73 -5.67 -1.60 5.06
N ASP A 74 -6.93 -1.29 4.79
CA ASP A 74 -8.04 -1.85 5.54
C ASP A 74 -8.43 -3.23 5.02
N THR A 75 -9.11 -3.98 5.86
CA THR A 75 -9.63 -5.31 5.57
C THR A 75 -11.08 -5.43 6.02
N VAL A 76 -11.78 -6.37 5.40
CA VAL A 76 -13.07 -6.87 5.92
C VAL A 76 -12.88 -7.57 7.26
N LYS A 77 -13.98 -7.86 7.97
CA LYS A 77 -13.94 -8.66 9.20
C LYS A 77 -13.66 -10.13 8.88
N VAL A 78 -13.04 -10.81 9.86
CA VAL A 78 -12.77 -12.25 9.76
C VAL A 78 -14.07 -13.02 9.52
N ALA A 79 -14.10 -13.79 8.45
CA ALA A 79 -15.18 -14.72 8.16
C ALA A 79 -14.99 -16.05 8.92
N GLU A 80 -16.02 -16.88 9.01
CA GLU A 80 -15.90 -18.23 9.54
C GLU A 80 -15.14 -19.17 8.57
N GLY A 81 -14.52 -20.20 9.11
CA GLY A 81 -13.91 -21.27 8.30
C GLY A 81 -12.42 -21.09 7.99
N TRP A 82 -11.76 -20.11 8.58
CA TRP A 82 -10.30 -19.97 8.44
C TRP A 82 -9.56 -21.19 8.99
N GLN A 83 -8.64 -21.75 8.19
CA GLN A 83 -7.77 -22.87 8.59
C GLN A 83 -6.48 -22.40 9.27
N HIS A 84 -5.98 -21.23 8.90
CA HIS A 84 -4.86 -20.57 9.55
C HIS A 84 -5.35 -19.43 10.43
N SER A 85 -4.57 -19.01 11.41
CA SER A 85 -4.90 -17.81 12.19
C SER A 85 -4.88 -16.58 11.28
N PRO A 86 -5.96 -15.78 11.19
CA PRO A 86 -6.05 -14.64 10.29
C PRO A 86 -4.93 -13.60 10.46
N PHE A 87 -4.34 -13.51 11.65
CA PHE A 87 -3.31 -12.51 11.98
C PHE A 87 -1.94 -13.11 12.25
N ALA A 88 -1.68 -14.37 11.86
CA ALA A 88 -0.39 -15.01 12.11
C ALA A 88 0.63 -14.84 10.97
N ALA A 89 0.20 -14.41 9.79
CA ALA A 89 1.03 -14.37 8.58
C ALA A 89 1.78 -15.70 8.36
N THR A 90 1.04 -16.82 8.39
CA THR A 90 1.61 -18.16 8.32
C THR A 90 2.24 -18.41 6.96
N GLU A 91 3.51 -18.81 6.95
CA GLU A 91 4.20 -19.23 5.72
C GLU A 91 4.09 -20.74 5.55
N GLU A 92 3.54 -21.18 4.44
CA GLU A 92 3.42 -22.58 4.07
C GLU A 92 3.32 -22.71 2.54
N ASP A 93 4.00 -23.68 1.94
CA ASP A 93 3.95 -23.99 0.50
C ASP A 93 4.19 -22.76 -0.41
N ASP A 94 5.22 -21.96 -0.12
CA ASP A 94 5.58 -20.73 -0.84
C ASP A 94 4.48 -19.64 -0.84
N ALA A 95 3.55 -19.71 0.11
CA ALA A 95 2.48 -18.73 0.29
C ALA A 95 2.48 -18.14 1.71
N ILE A 96 1.91 -16.94 1.85
CA ILE A 96 1.68 -16.30 3.14
C ILE A 96 0.17 -16.24 3.37
N TYR A 97 -0.30 -16.95 4.40
CA TYR A 97 -1.71 -17.00 4.77
C TYR A 97 -2.02 -16.00 5.87
N GLY A 98 -3.02 -15.16 5.64
CA GLY A 98 -3.49 -14.18 6.61
C GLY A 98 -4.56 -13.27 6.02
N LEU A 99 -5.35 -12.63 6.88
CA LEU A 99 -6.37 -11.68 6.43
C LEU A 99 -5.69 -10.45 5.84
N GLY A 100 -6.11 -10.07 4.62
CA GLY A 100 -5.54 -8.93 3.90
C GLY A 100 -4.17 -9.21 3.26
N THR A 101 -3.67 -10.46 3.20
CA THR A 101 -2.42 -10.76 2.47
C THR A 101 -2.54 -10.48 0.99
N ASN A 102 -3.66 -10.86 0.37
CA ASN A 102 -3.90 -10.69 -1.06
C ASN A 102 -4.74 -9.45 -1.35
N ASP A 103 -5.71 -9.16 -0.51
CA ASP A 103 -6.62 -8.01 -0.57
C ASP A 103 -6.42 -7.14 0.68
N ASP A 104 -5.59 -6.08 0.65
CA ASP A 104 -4.79 -5.63 -0.49
C ASP A 104 -3.29 -5.47 -0.11
N GLY A 105 -2.87 -6.17 0.96
CA GLY A 105 -1.51 -6.08 1.52
C GLY A 105 -0.41 -6.39 0.48
N ALA A 106 -0.61 -7.39 -0.39
CA ALA A 106 0.34 -7.71 -1.45
C ALA A 106 0.54 -6.54 -2.41
N SER A 107 -0.52 -5.83 -2.77
CA SER A 107 -0.43 -4.64 -3.62
C SER A 107 0.26 -3.48 -2.88
N VAL A 108 -0.06 -3.26 -1.59
CA VAL A 108 0.61 -2.24 -0.77
C VAL A 108 2.13 -2.42 -0.81
N VAL A 109 2.62 -3.62 -0.49
CA VAL A 109 4.06 -3.86 -0.41
C VAL A 109 4.72 -3.89 -1.79
N SER A 110 4.05 -4.41 -2.81
CA SER A 110 4.57 -4.45 -4.18
C SER A 110 4.70 -3.06 -4.79
N LEU A 111 3.67 -2.21 -4.65
CA LEU A 111 3.69 -0.84 -5.16
C LEU A 111 4.69 0.03 -4.36
N MET A 112 4.83 -0.19 -3.05
CA MET A 112 5.88 0.48 -2.25
C MET A 112 7.27 0.04 -2.70
N ALA A 113 7.50 -1.25 -2.96
CA ALA A 113 8.76 -1.75 -3.49
C ALA A 113 9.09 -1.14 -4.85
N ALA A 114 8.12 -1.07 -5.76
CA ALA A 114 8.26 -0.41 -7.06
C ALA A 114 8.56 1.08 -6.90
N PHE A 115 7.87 1.80 -6.01
CA PHE A 115 8.15 3.19 -5.69
C PHE A 115 9.60 3.37 -5.23
N ARG A 116 10.06 2.56 -4.27
CA ARG A 116 11.45 2.59 -3.77
C ARG A 116 12.45 2.39 -4.91
N ALA A 117 12.28 1.35 -5.72
CA ALA A 117 13.17 1.02 -6.82
C ALA A 117 13.23 2.16 -7.87
N LEU A 118 12.08 2.68 -8.28
CA LEU A 118 11.99 3.70 -9.33
C LEU A 118 12.53 5.06 -8.88
N THR A 119 12.40 5.41 -7.59
CA THR A 119 12.90 6.70 -7.06
C THR A 119 14.41 6.71 -6.81
N THR A 120 15.11 5.61 -7.05
CA THR A 120 16.59 5.57 -7.02
C THR A 120 17.24 6.24 -8.24
N MET A 121 16.47 6.47 -9.29
CA MET A 121 16.94 7.05 -10.55
C MET A 121 16.01 8.18 -10.98
N PRO A 122 16.53 9.23 -11.67
CA PRO A 122 15.68 10.26 -12.23
C PRO A 122 14.64 9.70 -13.18
N GLN A 123 13.37 10.09 -13.00
CA GLN A 123 12.26 9.68 -13.85
C GLN A 123 11.73 10.86 -14.67
N PRO A 124 11.14 10.64 -15.86
CA PRO A 124 10.46 11.68 -16.63
C PRO A 124 9.09 12.07 -16.03
N TYR A 125 8.71 11.50 -14.91
CA TYR A 125 7.47 11.72 -14.16
C TYR A 125 7.75 11.81 -12.66
N ASN A 126 6.82 12.38 -11.92
CA ASN A 126 6.79 12.29 -10.46
C ASN A 126 6.10 11.00 -10.02
N LEU A 127 6.51 10.47 -8.88
CA LEU A 127 5.84 9.35 -8.23
C LEU A 127 5.25 9.79 -6.89
N VAL A 128 4.04 9.34 -6.62
CA VAL A 128 3.39 9.39 -5.32
C VAL A 128 2.96 7.97 -4.97
N PHE A 129 3.26 7.53 -3.75
CA PHE A 129 2.71 6.29 -3.18
C PHE A 129 1.70 6.67 -2.11
N LEU A 130 0.54 6.03 -2.13
CA LEU A 130 -0.53 6.18 -1.14
C LEU A 130 -0.98 4.81 -0.64
N ALA A 131 -0.89 4.60 0.67
CA ALA A 131 -1.55 3.54 1.40
C ALA A 131 -2.86 4.11 1.95
N SER A 132 -3.98 3.82 1.30
CA SER A 132 -5.30 4.39 1.62
C SER A 132 -6.05 3.56 2.65
N ALA A 133 -6.92 4.20 3.41
CA ALA A 133 -7.80 3.59 4.40
C ALA A 133 -9.26 3.57 3.91
N GLU A 134 -10.12 2.84 4.63
CA GLU A 134 -11.59 2.81 4.47
C GLU A 134 -12.07 2.45 3.04
N GLU A 135 -11.28 1.73 2.24
CA GLU A 135 -11.65 1.35 0.86
C GLU A 135 -12.87 0.45 0.85
N GLU A 136 -12.84 -0.65 1.62
CA GLU A 136 -13.84 -1.73 1.71
C GLU A 136 -15.26 -1.25 2.12
N VAL A 137 -15.35 -0.02 2.62
CA VAL A 137 -16.60 0.59 3.07
C VAL A 137 -16.89 1.93 2.38
N SER A 138 -16.12 2.29 1.35
CA SER A 138 -16.19 3.60 0.67
C SER A 138 -16.27 4.75 1.69
N GLY A 139 -15.36 4.70 2.67
CA GLY A 139 -15.42 5.55 3.85
C GLY A 139 -14.94 6.98 3.57
N LYS A 140 -15.48 7.94 4.32
CA LYS A 140 -15.20 9.38 4.14
C LYS A 140 -13.78 9.80 4.49
N ASN A 141 -13.08 9.01 5.33
CA ASN A 141 -11.69 9.31 5.73
C ASN A 141 -10.68 8.48 4.90
N GLY A 142 -11.14 7.75 3.89
CA GLY A 142 -10.32 6.95 2.99
C GLY A 142 -9.70 7.74 1.85
N GLY A 143 -9.63 7.16 0.68
CA GLY A 143 -9.04 7.77 -0.52
C GLY A 143 -9.65 9.14 -0.86
N GLU A 144 -10.97 9.32 -0.69
CA GLU A 144 -11.65 10.61 -0.93
C GLU A 144 -11.04 11.75 -0.08
N ALA A 145 -10.69 11.47 1.17
CA ALA A 145 -10.08 12.45 2.06
C ALA A 145 -8.56 12.59 1.85
N GLY A 146 -7.89 11.52 1.41
CA GLY A 146 -6.45 11.50 1.17
C GLY A 146 -6.05 12.20 -0.13
N LEU A 147 -6.79 11.98 -1.22
CA LEU A 147 -6.48 12.52 -2.54
C LEU A 147 -6.28 14.05 -2.59
N PRO A 148 -7.09 14.88 -1.93
CA PRO A 148 -6.89 16.34 -1.90
C PRO A 148 -5.57 16.79 -1.24
N MET A 149 -4.91 15.92 -0.48
CA MET A 149 -3.61 16.19 0.16
C MET A 149 -2.43 15.94 -0.78
N LEU A 150 -2.67 15.28 -1.91
CA LEU A 150 -1.67 14.93 -2.91
C LEU A 150 -1.48 16.04 -3.94
N PRO A 151 -0.34 16.09 -4.63
CA PRO A 151 -0.19 16.95 -5.81
C PRO A 151 -1.17 16.51 -6.90
N PRO A 152 -1.41 17.34 -7.95
CA PRO A 152 -2.24 16.96 -9.08
C PRO A 152 -1.79 15.63 -9.70
N ILE A 153 -2.70 14.66 -9.79
CA ILE A 153 -2.44 13.33 -10.32
C ILE A 153 -2.86 13.29 -11.79
N HIS A 154 -2.00 12.74 -12.65
CA HIS A 154 -2.23 12.60 -14.09
C HIS A 154 -2.58 11.17 -14.48
N PHE A 155 -2.06 10.19 -13.74
CA PHE A 155 -2.34 8.78 -13.92
C PHE A 155 -2.28 8.08 -12.55
N ALA A 156 -3.16 7.12 -12.34
CA ALA A 156 -3.17 6.30 -11.13
C ALA A 156 -3.09 4.81 -11.51
N LEU A 157 -2.24 4.08 -10.81
CA LEU A 157 -2.23 2.63 -10.73
C LEU A 157 -2.77 2.26 -9.36
N VAL A 158 -3.91 1.57 -9.34
CA VAL A 158 -4.56 1.09 -8.13
C VAL A 158 -4.33 -0.42 -8.03
N GLY A 159 -3.77 -0.85 -6.91
CA GLY A 159 -3.59 -2.25 -6.60
C GLY A 159 -4.89 -2.87 -6.14
N GLU A 160 -5.20 -4.05 -6.66
CA GLU A 160 -6.35 -4.88 -6.33
C GLU A 160 -6.07 -6.34 -6.70
N PRO A 161 -6.73 -7.33 -6.10
CA PRO A 161 -6.51 -8.75 -6.39
C PRO A 161 -7.11 -9.17 -7.74
N THR A 162 -6.70 -8.55 -8.83
CA THR A 162 -7.18 -8.77 -10.20
C THR A 162 -6.50 -9.93 -10.93
N ASN A 163 -5.77 -10.79 -10.22
CA ASN A 163 -4.95 -11.85 -10.80
C ASN A 163 -3.95 -11.32 -11.86
N MET A 164 -3.34 -10.17 -11.59
CA MET A 164 -2.40 -9.45 -12.48
C MET A 164 -3.02 -9.06 -13.85
N GLN A 165 -4.34 -9.00 -13.93
CA GLN A 165 -5.02 -8.53 -15.14
C GLN A 165 -5.35 -7.05 -14.98
N PRO A 166 -4.96 -6.17 -15.92
CA PRO A 166 -5.30 -4.77 -15.84
C PRO A 166 -6.81 -4.58 -16.05
N ALA A 167 -7.45 -3.87 -15.13
CA ALA A 167 -8.82 -3.38 -15.28
C ALA A 167 -8.78 -1.85 -15.51
N ILE A 168 -9.51 -1.36 -16.50
CA ILE A 168 -9.58 0.07 -16.83
C ILE A 168 -10.89 0.71 -16.38
N ALA A 169 -11.84 -0.10 -15.94
CA ALA A 169 -13.09 0.33 -15.32
C ALA A 169 -13.70 -0.83 -14.53
N GLU A 170 -14.34 -0.51 -13.43
CA GLU A 170 -15.19 -1.43 -12.69
C GLU A 170 -16.67 -1.10 -12.93
N LYS A 171 -17.50 -2.14 -12.87
CA LYS A 171 -18.95 -1.97 -12.87
C LYS A 171 -19.38 -1.79 -11.41
N GLY A 172 -19.73 -0.56 -11.05
CA GLY A 172 -20.37 -0.26 -9.78
C GLY A 172 -21.80 -0.77 -9.68
#